data_111213ac2a844c41f9e0369e7f13aaad
#
_entry.id   111213ac2a844c41f9e0369e7f13aaad
#
_cell.length_a   1.000
_cell.length_b   1.000
_cell.length_c   1.000
_cell.angle_alpha   90.00
_cell.angle_beta   90.00
_cell.angle_gamma   90.00
#
_symmetry.space_group_name_H-M   'P 1'
#
loop_
_entity.id
_entity.type
_entity.pdbx_description
1 polymer ?
#
loop_
_entity_poly.entity_id
_entity_poly.type
_entity_poly.pdbx_seq_one_letter_code
_entity_poly.pdbx_strand_id
1 'polypeptide(L)'
;HPVDLDPLVDICRKFKLTLVEDAAESLGTYYNNRHTGNYGQLAALSFNGNKTITTGGGGAILTNDAELAARARHLTTTAKMPHKWEYRHDQIGFNYRLPNINAALGCAQMEQLPRYLEQKRRLAKTYAAAFDNVQGLHFFTEPDFAKSNYWLNVLLLDTDAAGQRDRILHATNDKGFMTRPAWTPLHKLPMFEDCPRMGLGVAEDMYQRIINIPS
;
A
#
# COMPACT_ATOMS: atom_id res chain seq x y z
N HIS A 1 -6.20 1.40 4.30
CA HIS A 1 -7.22 0.36 4.56
C HIS A 1 -7.38 -0.52 3.32
N PRO A 2 -7.72 -1.81 3.45
CA PRO A 2 -8.00 -2.66 2.30
C PRO A 2 -9.32 -2.28 1.66
N VAL A 3 -9.45 -2.61 0.37
CA VAL A 3 -10.76 -2.64 -0.30
C VAL A 3 -11.61 -3.78 0.27
N ASP A 4 -12.91 -3.77 0.00
CA ASP A 4 -13.76 -4.94 0.27
C ASP A 4 -13.38 -6.07 -0.70
N LEU A 5 -12.66 -7.07 -0.18
CA LEU A 5 -12.02 -8.11 -1.00
C LEU A 5 -12.97 -9.23 -1.42
N ASP A 6 -13.98 -9.55 -0.60
CA ASP A 6 -14.88 -10.67 -0.91
C ASP A 6 -15.63 -10.45 -2.23
N PRO A 7 -16.30 -9.31 -2.49
CA PRO A 7 -16.94 -9.06 -3.77
C PRO A 7 -15.96 -9.04 -4.94
N LEU A 8 -14.75 -8.52 -4.72
CA LEU A 8 -13.71 -8.46 -5.74
C LEU A 8 -13.22 -9.86 -6.15
N VAL A 9 -12.98 -10.74 -5.16
CA VAL A 9 -12.60 -12.14 -5.38
C VAL A 9 -13.70 -12.87 -6.13
N ASP A 10 -14.98 -12.64 -5.80
CA ASP A 10 -16.10 -13.25 -6.49
C ASP A 10 -16.22 -12.80 -7.94
N ILE A 11 -15.98 -11.51 -8.22
CA ILE A 11 -15.91 -11.00 -9.59
C ILE A 11 -14.77 -11.68 -10.36
N CYS A 12 -13.57 -11.74 -9.77
CA CYS A 12 -12.42 -12.39 -10.38
C CYS A 12 -12.70 -13.88 -10.70
N ARG A 13 -13.34 -14.59 -9.78
CA ARG A 13 -13.74 -15.99 -9.97
C ARG A 13 -14.77 -16.13 -11.10
N LYS A 14 -15.82 -15.30 -11.09
CA LYS A 14 -16.89 -15.31 -12.09
C LYS A 14 -16.36 -15.09 -13.51
N PHE A 15 -15.44 -14.16 -13.66
CA PHE A 15 -14.90 -13.78 -14.97
C PHE A 15 -13.55 -14.45 -15.30
N LYS A 16 -13.09 -15.40 -14.47
CA LYS A 16 -11.80 -16.10 -14.61
C LYS A 16 -10.61 -15.13 -14.74
N LEU A 17 -10.63 -14.07 -13.92
CA LEU A 17 -9.56 -13.09 -13.87
C LEU A 17 -8.54 -13.50 -12.80
N THR A 18 -7.27 -13.24 -13.08
CA THR A 18 -6.19 -13.37 -12.11
C THR A 18 -6.18 -12.12 -11.21
N LEU A 19 -6.31 -12.32 -9.91
CA LEU A 19 -6.14 -11.25 -8.93
C LEU A 19 -4.67 -11.15 -8.54
N VAL A 20 -4.12 -9.95 -8.66
CA VAL A 20 -2.80 -9.58 -8.14
C VAL A 20 -3.01 -8.43 -7.16
N GLU A 21 -2.44 -8.55 -5.95
CA GLU A 21 -2.57 -7.52 -4.92
C GLU A 21 -1.35 -6.61 -4.91
N ASP A 22 -1.56 -5.31 -5.09
CA ASP A 22 -0.59 -4.32 -4.65
C ASP A 22 -0.77 -4.12 -3.14
N ALA A 23 0.02 -4.86 -2.37
CA ALA A 23 0.03 -4.84 -0.92
C ALA A 23 1.22 -4.04 -0.35
N ALA A 24 1.77 -3.12 -1.15
CA ALA A 24 2.97 -2.35 -0.82
C ALA A 24 2.84 -1.53 0.48
N GLU A 25 1.64 -1.13 0.86
CA GLU A 25 1.35 -0.36 2.06
C GLU A 25 0.70 -1.19 3.17
N SER A 26 0.44 -2.48 2.95
CA SER A 26 -0.50 -3.23 3.79
C SER A 26 0.13 -4.24 4.75
N LEU A 27 1.46 -4.26 4.91
CA LEU A 27 2.08 -5.15 5.89
C LEU A 27 1.51 -4.93 7.30
N GLY A 28 0.97 -6.00 7.88
CA GLY A 28 0.26 -5.96 9.16
C GLY A 28 -1.21 -5.52 9.07
N THR A 29 -1.76 -5.38 7.86
CA THR A 29 -3.18 -5.15 7.63
C THR A 29 -3.90 -6.48 7.37
N TYR A 30 -5.07 -6.62 7.97
CA TYR A 30 -5.92 -7.80 7.84
C TYR A 30 -7.30 -7.41 7.31
N TYR A 31 -7.84 -8.24 6.44
CA TYR A 31 -9.22 -8.24 6.01
C TYR A 31 -9.88 -9.53 6.52
N ASN A 32 -10.99 -9.44 7.25
CA ASN A 32 -11.66 -10.59 7.87
C ASN A 32 -10.68 -11.58 8.55
N ASN A 33 -9.73 -11.05 9.36
CA ASN A 33 -8.69 -11.80 10.09
C ASN A 33 -7.65 -12.52 9.21
N ARG A 34 -7.65 -12.34 7.90
CA ARG A 34 -6.62 -12.84 7.00
C ARG A 34 -5.76 -11.67 6.51
N HIS A 35 -4.43 -11.81 6.57
CA HIS A 35 -3.51 -10.77 6.11
C HIS A 35 -3.71 -10.48 4.63
N THR A 36 -3.83 -9.21 4.26
CA THR A 36 -3.85 -8.74 2.87
C THR A 36 -2.55 -9.13 2.17
N GLY A 37 -2.60 -9.36 0.87
CA GLY A 37 -1.52 -10.00 0.13
C GLY A 37 -1.62 -11.54 0.07
N ASN A 38 -2.71 -12.12 0.61
CA ASN A 38 -2.98 -13.56 0.54
C ASN A 38 -4.29 -13.91 -0.18
N TYR A 39 -4.95 -12.94 -0.80
CA TYR A 39 -6.23 -13.14 -1.50
C TYR A 39 -6.03 -13.40 -2.98
N GLY A 40 -5.05 -12.75 -3.59
CA GLY A 40 -4.65 -12.94 -4.98
C GLY A 40 -3.72 -14.13 -5.20
N GLN A 41 -3.45 -14.43 -6.46
CA GLN A 41 -2.43 -15.41 -6.85
C GLN A 41 -1.01 -14.94 -6.53
N LEU A 42 -0.80 -13.64 -6.64
CA LEU A 42 0.45 -12.95 -6.30
C LEU A 42 0.13 -11.68 -5.54
N ALA A 43 1.04 -11.28 -4.67
CA ALA A 43 1.03 -9.95 -4.08
C ALA A 43 2.43 -9.38 -3.98
N ALA A 44 2.53 -8.04 -3.98
CA ALA A 44 3.77 -7.31 -3.77
C ALA A 44 3.74 -6.57 -2.45
N LEU A 45 4.76 -6.76 -1.60
CA LEU A 45 5.06 -5.94 -0.44
C LEU A 45 6.20 -4.99 -0.74
N SER A 46 6.21 -3.82 -0.10
CA SER A 46 7.31 -2.86 -0.18
C SER A 46 8.01 -2.70 1.17
N PHE A 47 9.33 -2.64 1.14
CA PHE A 47 10.19 -2.31 2.29
C PHE A 47 10.94 -1.00 2.06
N ASN A 48 10.35 -0.08 1.28
CA ASN A 48 10.91 1.25 1.07
C ASN A 48 11.01 2.02 2.40
N GLY A 49 11.81 3.10 2.42
CA GLY A 49 12.14 3.85 3.63
C GLY A 49 10.95 4.42 4.41
N ASN A 50 9.82 4.65 3.74
CA ASN A 50 8.61 5.23 4.33
C ASN A 50 7.52 4.19 4.70
N LYS A 51 7.80 2.88 4.58
CA LYS A 51 6.81 1.84 4.90
C LYS A 51 6.79 1.50 6.39
N THR A 52 5.84 0.67 6.81
CA THR A 52 5.67 0.26 8.22
C THR A 52 6.94 -0.38 8.79
N ILE A 53 7.64 -1.16 7.97
CA ILE A 53 9.05 -1.56 8.19
C ILE A 53 9.85 -1.22 6.95
N THR A 54 11.15 -1.09 7.11
CA THR A 54 12.04 -0.76 5.99
C THR A 54 13.29 -1.61 5.96
N THR A 55 13.77 -1.88 4.76
CA THR A 55 15.10 -2.41 4.49
C THR A 55 15.96 -1.40 3.73
N GLY A 56 15.59 -0.11 3.76
CA GLY A 56 16.18 0.95 2.95
C GLY A 56 15.67 0.97 1.51
N GLY A 57 15.11 -0.12 1.04
CA GLY A 57 14.52 -0.35 -0.28
C GLY A 57 14.22 -1.83 -0.45
N GLY A 58 13.66 -2.21 -1.60
CA GLY A 58 13.27 -3.59 -1.87
C GLY A 58 11.82 -3.92 -1.47
N GLY A 59 11.50 -5.19 -1.50
CA GLY A 59 10.16 -5.71 -1.24
C GLY A 59 10.14 -7.23 -1.24
N ALA A 60 8.94 -7.79 -1.26
CA ALA A 60 8.73 -9.22 -1.37
C ALA A 60 7.55 -9.53 -2.29
N ILE A 61 7.67 -10.65 -3.01
CA ILE A 61 6.54 -11.27 -3.71
C ILE A 61 5.97 -12.34 -2.80
N LEU A 62 4.67 -12.31 -2.60
CA LEU A 62 3.92 -13.32 -1.84
C LEU A 62 3.08 -14.16 -2.81
N THR A 63 3.08 -15.47 -2.60
CA THR A 63 2.20 -16.41 -3.30
C THR A 63 2.08 -17.70 -2.50
N ASN A 64 0.92 -18.35 -2.60
CA ASN A 64 0.69 -19.70 -2.10
C ASN A 64 0.88 -20.79 -3.18
N ASP A 65 1.24 -20.38 -4.40
CA ASP A 65 1.49 -21.25 -5.55
C ASP A 65 3.01 -21.50 -5.67
N ALA A 66 3.41 -22.76 -5.51
CA ALA A 66 4.81 -23.16 -5.55
C ALA A 66 5.46 -22.97 -6.93
N GLU A 67 4.70 -23.11 -8.03
CA GLU A 67 5.21 -22.90 -9.39
C GLU A 67 5.44 -21.42 -9.66
N LEU A 68 4.51 -20.56 -9.25
CA LEU A 68 4.67 -19.12 -9.33
C LEU A 68 5.84 -18.64 -8.45
N ALA A 69 6.01 -19.20 -7.25
CA ALA A 69 7.14 -18.90 -6.39
C ALA A 69 8.49 -19.27 -7.02
N ALA A 70 8.57 -20.46 -7.61
CA ALA A 70 9.77 -20.93 -8.33
C ALA A 70 10.08 -20.03 -9.53
N ARG A 71 9.06 -19.68 -10.32
CA ARG A 71 9.19 -18.80 -11.48
C ARG A 71 9.63 -17.38 -11.06
N ALA A 72 9.01 -16.81 -10.06
CA ALA A 72 9.39 -15.50 -9.52
C ALA A 72 10.84 -15.48 -9.04
N ARG A 73 11.26 -16.53 -8.31
CA ARG A 73 12.65 -16.70 -7.87
C ARG A 73 13.60 -16.77 -9.05
N HIS A 74 13.29 -17.56 -10.07
CA HIS A 74 14.11 -17.71 -11.26
C HIS A 74 14.29 -16.37 -11.99
N LEU A 75 13.20 -15.67 -12.27
CA LEU A 75 13.23 -14.37 -12.94
C LEU A 75 13.97 -13.29 -12.15
N THR A 76 13.80 -13.25 -10.82
CA THR A 76 14.46 -12.24 -9.96
C THR A 76 15.92 -12.56 -9.66
N THR A 77 16.42 -13.72 -10.08
CA THR A 77 17.83 -14.12 -10.01
C THR A 77 18.46 -14.22 -11.40
N THR A 78 18.09 -13.31 -12.28
CA THR A 78 18.61 -13.18 -13.65
C THR A 78 18.27 -14.34 -14.59
N ALA A 79 17.27 -15.17 -14.27
CA ALA A 79 16.90 -16.38 -15.01
C ALA A 79 18.10 -17.30 -15.28
N LYS A 80 18.99 -17.42 -14.26
CA LYS A 80 20.22 -18.19 -14.39
C LYS A 80 19.96 -19.68 -14.22
N MET A 81 20.42 -20.47 -15.19
CA MET A 81 20.38 -21.93 -15.11
C MET A 81 21.46 -22.47 -14.16
N PRO A 82 21.13 -23.49 -13.34
CA PRO A 82 22.11 -24.15 -12.49
C PRO A 82 23.26 -24.76 -13.32
N HIS A 83 24.49 -24.36 -13.07
CA HIS A 83 25.70 -24.94 -13.66
C HIS A 83 26.89 -24.72 -12.73
N LYS A 84 27.90 -25.63 -12.76
CA LYS A 84 29.07 -25.58 -11.86
C LYS A 84 29.94 -24.32 -12.09
N TRP A 85 30.11 -23.90 -13.35
CA TRP A 85 30.98 -22.80 -13.72
C TRP A 85 30.47 -21.92 -14.86
N GLU A 86 29.43 -22.34 -15.62
CA GLU A 86 28.88 -21.55 -16.71
C GLU A 86 27.75 -20.63 -16.24
N TYR A 87 27.70 -19.44 -16.80
CA TYR A 87 26.62 -18.48 -16.62
C TYR A 87 25.71 -18.56 -17.85
N ARG A 88 24.66 -19.41 -17.74
CA ARG A 88 23.64 -19.57 -18.76
C ARG A 88 22.33 -19.00 -18.27
N HIS A 89 21.64 -18.29 -19.13
CA HIS A 89 20.34 -17.70 -18.89
C HIS A 89 19.37 -18.20 -19.96
N ASP A 90 18.21 -18.72 -19.55
CA ASP A 90 17.23 -19.34 -20.46
C ASP A 90 16.14 -18.37 -20.92
N GLN A 91 16.04 -17.22 -20.27
CA GLN A 91 15.09 -16.17 -20.60
C GLN A 91 15.55 -14.81 -20.06
N ILE A 92 14.79 -13.75 -20.37
CA ILE A 92 15.02 -12.43 -19.77
C ILE A 92 14.70 -12.51 -18.26
N GLY A 93 15.66 -12.12 -17.44
CA GLY A 93 15.55 -12.07 -15.99
C GLY A 93 16.07 -10.76 -15.43
N PHE A 94 15.89 -10.57 -14.11
CA PHE A 94 16.20 -9.33 -13.40
C PHE A 94 17.11 -9.62 -12.22
N ASN A 95 18.01 -8.73 -11.90
CA ASN A 95 18.82 -8.80 -10.69
C ASN A 95 18.09 -8.08 -9.54
N TYR A 96 17.04 -8.72 -9.03
CA TYR A 96 16.13 -8.13 -8.03
C TYR A 96 16.22 -8.81 -6.65
N ARG A 97 17.31 -9.56 -6.40
CA ARG A 97 17.49 -10.18 -5.08
C ARG A 97 17.84 -9.13 -4.03
N LEU A 98 17.13 -9.20 -2.90
CA LEU A 98 17.41 -8.35 -1.75
C LEU A 98 18.80 -8.68 -1.20
N PRO A 99 19.72 -7.69 -1.06
CA PRO A 99 21.04 -7.92 -0.47
C PRO A 99 20.95 -8.38 1.00
N ASN A 100 21.92 -9.18 1.45
CA ASN A 100 21.91 -9.74 2.80
C ASN A 100 21.87 -8.69 3.91
N ILE A 101 22.54 -7.55 3.73
CA ILE A 101 22.52 -6.45 4.71
C ILE A 101 21.09 -5.91 4.85
N ASN A 102 20.40 -5.67 3.73
CA ASN A 102 19.00 -5.23 3.74
C ASN A 102 18.08 -6.29 4.32
N ALA A 103 18.31 -7.57 4.00
CA ALA A 103 17.54 -8.67 4.55
C ALA A 103 17.71 -8.80 6.07
N ALA A 104 18.93 -8.63 6.60
CA ALA A 104 19.21 -8.63 8.04
C ALA A 104 18.49 -7.47 8.75
N LEU A 105 18.50 -6.27 8.16
CA LEU A 105 17.70 -5.15 8.65
C LEU A 105 16.20 -5.49 8.65
N GLY A 106 15.72 -6.14 7.59
CA GLY A 106 14.34 -6.61 7.49
C GLY A 106 13.96 -7.57 8.62
N CYS A 107 14.80 -8.53 8.96
CA CYS A 107 14.59 -9.43 10.10
C CYS A 107 14.44 -8.66 11.42
N ALA A 108 15.36 -7.74 11.71
CA ALA A 108 15.30 -6.91 12.91
C ALA A 108 14.05 -6.03 12.96
N GLN A 109 13.61 -5.50 11.80
CA GLN A 109 12.39 -4.70 11.69
C GLN A 109 11.13 -5.56 11.88
N MET A 110 11.10 -6.78 11.34
CA MET A 110 9.99 -7.72 11.52
C MET A 110 9.78 -8.11 12.99
N GLU A 111 10.85 -8.28 13.76
CA GLU A 111 10.78 -8.53 15.21
C GLU A 111 10.07 -7.39 15.96
N GLN A 112 10.16 -6.16 15.46
CA GLN A 112 9.55 -4.97 16.03
C GLN A 112 8.14 -4.68 15.47
N LEU A 113 7.72 -5.34 14.40
CA LEU A 113 6.47 -5.05 13.71
C LEU A 113 5.24 -4.99 14.64
N PRO A 114 5.03 -5.94 15.59
CA PRO A 114 3.88 -5.87 16.50
C PRO A 114 3.83 -4.56 17.29
N ARG A 115 4.98 -4.10 17.79
CA ARG A 115 5.10 -2.84 18.54
C ARG A 115 4.81 -1.64 17.65
N TYR A 116 5.30 -1.62 16.41
CA TYR A 116 5.04 -0.53 15.48
C TYR A 116 3.55 -0.45 15.12
N LEU A 117 2.91 -1.57 14.87
CA LEU A 117 1.47 -1.61 14.58
C LEU A 117 0.64 -1.10 15.78
N GLU A 118 1.00 -1.48 17.00
CA GLU A 118 0.34 -0.97 18.21
C GLU A 118 0.47 0.56 18.33
N GLN A 119 1.68 1.08 18.12
CA GLN A 119 1.95 2.53 18.18
C GLN A 119 1.17 3.29 17.11
N LYS A 120 1.15 2.80 15.86
CA LYS A 120 0.40 3.41 14.77
C LYS A 120 -1.12 3.42 15.05
N ARG A 121 -1.66 2.32 15.54
CA ARG A 121 -3.07 2.24 15.92
C ARG A 121 -3.42 3.13 17.10
N ARG A 122 -2.52 3.29 18.06
CA ARG A 122 -2.69 4.24 19.17
C ARG A 122 -2.71 5.68 18.65
N LEU A 123 -1.80 6.04 17.75
CA LEU A 123 -1.78 7.35 17.11
C LEU A 123 -3.09 7.62 16.33
N ALA A 124 -3.56 6.65 15.54
CA ALA A 124 -4.83 6.75 14.82
C ALA A 124 -6.01 7.02 15.76
N LYS A 125 -6.09 6.31 16.89
CA LYS A 125 -7.11 6.57 17.92
C LYS A 125 -7.02 7.96 18.52
N THR A 126 -5.80 8.46 18.75
CA THR A 126 -5.57 9.84 19.23
C THR A 126 -6.08 10.86 18.22
N TYR A 127 -5.79 10.67 16.94
CA TYR A 127 -6.34 11.54 15.89
C TYR A 127 -7.86 11.46 15.79
N ALA A 128 -8.42 10.25 15.78
CA ALA A 128 -9.87 10.08 15.75
C ALA A 128 -10.57 10.86 16.86
N ALA A 129 -10.06 10.75 18.10
CA ALA A 129 -10.61 11.49 19.24
C ALA A 129 -10.40 13.02 19.13
N ALA A 130 -9.26 13.44 18.59
CA ALA A 130 -8.96 14.88 18.44
C ALA A 130 -9.84 15.56 17.38
N PHE A 131 -10.25 14.82 16.34
CA PHE A 131 -11.06 15.35 15.25
C PHE A 131 -12.55 15.01 15.34
N ASP A 132 -13.00 14.31 16.37
CA ASP A 132 -14.39 13.84 16.54
C ASP A 132 -15.44 14.97 16.51
N ASN A 133 -15.09 16.15 17.03
CA ASN A 133 -15.98 17.30 17.11
C ASN A 133 -15.58 18.46 16.19
N VAL A 134 -14.73 18.22 15.19
CA VAL A 134 -14.31 19.25 14.25
C VAL A 134 -15.27 19.28 13.07
N GLN A 135 -15.96 20.43 12.89
CA GLN A 135 -16.89 20.59 11.76
C GLN A 135 -16.17 20.68 10.41
N GLY A 136 -16.77 20.12 9.38
CA GLY A 136 -16.27 20.20 8.01
C GLY A 136 -15.20 19.16 7.64
N LEU A 137 -14.84 18.27 8.57
CA LEU A 137 -13.93 17.14 8.33
C LEU A 137 -14.12 16.02 9.37
N HIS A 138 -13.67 14.83 9.01
CA HIS A 138 -13.59 13.72 9.95
C HIS A 138 -12.32 12.89 9.73
N PHE A 139 -11.87 12.21 10.79
CA PHE A 139 -10.79 11.23 10.68
C PHE A 139 -11.32 9.95 10.01
N PHE A 140 -10.65 9.49 8.95
CA PHE A 140 -11.07 8.31 8.20
C PHE A 140 -10.62 7.04 8.91
N THR A 141 -11.56 6.35 9.54
CA THR A 141 -11.33 5.10 10.27
C THR A 141 -11.39 3.88 9.36
N GLU A 142 -10.78 2.79 9.82
CA GLU A 142 -10.88 1.49 9.15
C GLU A 142 -12.34 0.97 9.16
N PRO A 143 -12.78 0.30 8.08
CA PRO A 143 -14.09 -0.36 8.08
C PRO A 143 -14.09 -1.61 8.99
N ASP A 144 -15.28 -2.07 9.38
CA ASP A 144 -15.47 -3.17 10.33
C ASP A 144 -14.82 -4.49 9.92
N PHE A 145 -14.71 -4.73 8.62
CA PHE A 145 -14.05 -5.90 8.07
C PHE A 145 -12.50 -5.83 8.08
N ALA A 146 -11.93 -4.69 8.46
CA ALA A 146 -10.50 -4.45 8.38
C ALA A 146 -9.85 -4.22 9.75
N LYS A 147 -8.61 -4.71 9.89
CA LYS A 147 -7.67 -4.29 10.92
C LYS A 147 -6.47 -3.67 10.22
N SER A 148 -6.50 -2.36 10.02
CA SER A 148 -5.48 -1.61 9.28
C SER A 148 -4.20 -1.41 10.08
N ASN A 149 -3.09 -1.33 9.37
CA ASN A 149 -1.80 -0.91 9.92
C ASN A 149 -1.68 0.62 10.10
N TYR A 150 -2.64 1.41 9.58
CA TYR A 150 -2.59 2.87 9.55
C TYR A 150 -1.24 3.41 9.06
N TRP A 151 -0.77 2.87 7.92
CA TRP A 151 0.45 3.36 7.28
C TRP A 151 0.39 4.88 7.08
N LEU A 152 -0.75 5.40 6.60
CA LEU A 152 -1.08 6.82 6.61
C LEU A 152 -2.34 7.05 7.44
N ASN A 153 -2.42 8.20 8.08
CA ASN A 153 -3.62 8.71 8.72
C ASN A 153 -4.27 9.74 7.80
N VAL A 154 -5.58 9.72 7.69
CA VAL A 154 -6.33 10.50 6.71
C VAL A 154 -7.41 11.34 7.40
N LEU A 155 -7.43 12.63 7.10
CA LEU A 155 -8.59 13.48 7.29
C LEU A 155 -9.35 13.56 5.97
N LEU A 156 -10.66 13.38 6.04
CA LEU A 156 -11.56 13.55 4.91
C LEU A 156 -12.42 14.78 5.14
N LEU A 157 -12.30 15.77 4.27
CA LEU A 157 -13.14 16.96 4.31
C LEU A 157 -14.57 16.61 3.89
N ASP A 158 -15.55 17.29 4.46
CA ASP A 158 -16.91 17.23 3.97
C ASP A 158 -16.99 17.85 2.57
N THR A 159 -18.01 17.50 1.80
CA THR A 159 -18.12 17.91 0.39
C THR A 159 -18.16 19.43 0.23
N ASP A 160 -18.82 20.13 1.13
CA ASP A 160 -18.92 21.60 1.16
C ASP A 160 -17.62 22.26 1.64
N ALA A 161 -16.77 21.52 2.36
CA ALA A 161 -15.46 21.97 2.83
C ALA A 161 -14.30 21.65 1.86
N ALA A 162 -14.54 20.95 0.74
CA ALA A 162 -13.51 20.53 -0.20
C ALA A 162 -12.58 21.67 -0.65
N GLY A 163 -13.12 22.87 -0.88
CA GLY A 163 -12.36 24.05 -1.25
C GLY A 163 -11.35 24.55 -0.20
N GLN A 164 -11.39 24.03 1.03
CA GLN A 164 -10.46 24.40 2.09
C GLN A 164 -9.18 23.55 2.09
N ARG A 165 -9.12 22.45 1.31
CA ARG A 165 -8.00 21.50 1.32
C ARG A 165 -6.63 22.19 1.18
N ASP A 166 -6.46 22.96 0.14
CA ASP A 166 -5.16 23.57 -0.17
C ASP A 166 -4.78 24.61 0.88
N ARG A 167 -5.75 25.35 1.44
CA ARG A 167 -5.51 26.28 2.53
C ARG A 167 -5.04 25.54 3.79
N ILE A 168 -5.63 24.39 4.11
CA ILE A 168 -5.20 23.56 5.24
C ILE A 168 -3.80 22.99 4.99
N LEU A 169 -3.52 22.50 3.78
CA LEU A 169 -2.19 22.00 3.40
C LEU A 169 -1.13 23.09 3.55
N HIS A 170 -1.37 24.28 3.07
CA HIS A 170 -0.45 25.42 3.24
C HIS A 170 -0.23 25.74 4.72
N ALA A 171 -1.31 25.98 5.47
CA ALA A 171 -1.23 26.39 6.86
C ALA A 171 -0.52 25.38 7.77
N THR A 172 -0.69 24.07 7.50
CA THR A 172 -0.03 23.01 8.29
C THR A 172 1.44 22.86 7.91
N ASN A 173 1.75 22.87 6.61
CA ASN A 173 3.14 22.79 6.14
C ASN A 173 3.97 24.02 6.58
N ASP A 174 3.41 25.23 6.55
CA ASP A 174 4.06 26.45 7.04
C ASP A 174 4.42 26.37 8.54
N LYS A 175 3.65 25.58 9.30
CA LYS A 175 3.94 25.29 10.71
C LYS A 175 4.84 24.06 10.94
N GLY A 176 5.36 23.46 9.86
CA GLY A 176 6.24 22.30 9.94
C GLY A 176 5.53 20.94 10.06
N PHE A 177 4.19 20.91 9.99
CA PHE A 177 3.45 19.65 9.91
C PHE A 177 3.41 19.16 8.45
N MET A 178 4.05 18.03 8.16
CA MET A 178 4.11 17.48 6.80
C MET A 178 2.81 16.81 6.40
N THR A 179 1.79 17.61 6.08
CA THR A 179 0.55 17.11 5.47
C THR A 179 0.69 17.01 3.96
N ARG A 180 -0.05 16.10 3.33
CA ARG A 180 -0.01 15.87 1.89
C ARG A 180 -1.42 15.60 1.36
N PRO A 181 -1.75 16.00 0.11
CA PRO A 181 -2.97 15.54 -0.55
C PRO A 181 -2.87 14.04 -0.88
N ALA A 182 -3.95 13.43 -1.34
CA ALA A 182 -3.87 12.15 -2.03
C ALA A 182 -3.02 12.28 -3.30
N TRP A 183 -2.47 11.17 -3.79
CA TRP A 183 -1.76 11.15 -5.07
C TRP A 183 -2.70 11.52 -6.21
N THR A 184 -2.17 12.24 -7.20
CA THR A 184 -2.92 12.56 -8.40
C THR A 184 -3.44 11.29 -9.08
N PRO A 185 -4.75 11.16 -9.32
CA PRO A 185 -5.30 10.01 -10.03
C PRO A 185 -4.60 9.79 -11.38
N LEU A 186 -4.30 8.54 -11.71
CA LEU A 186 -3.50 8.19 -12.90
C LEU A 186 -4.05 8.82 -14.18
N HIS A 187 -5.37 8.83 -14.36
CA HIS A 187 -6.02 9.40 -15.54
C HIS A 187 -5.86 10.92 -15.68
N LYS A 188 -5.36 11.62 -14.66
CA LYS A 188 -5.02 13.05 -14.68
C LYS A 188 -3.54 13.30 -14.96
N LEU A 189 -2.75 12.24 -15.09
CA LEU A 189 -1.35 12.35 -15.46
C LEU A 189 -1.22 12.36 -16.99
N PRO A 190 -0.39 13.25 -17.58
CA PRO A 190 -0.30 13.40 -19.04
C PRO A 190 -0.02 12.10 -19.80
N MET A 191 0.79 11.20 -19.22
CA MET A 191 1.16 9.93 -19.87
C MET A 191 0.02 8.90 -19.91
N PHE A 192 -1.09 9.12 -19.18
CA PHE A 192 -2.25 8.20 -19.08
C PHE A 192 -3.57 8.85 -19.52
N GLU A 193 -3.51 10.05 -20.09
CA GLU A 193 -4.70 10.83 -20.48
C GLU A 193 -5.57 10.07 -21.49
N ASP A 194 -4.95 9.37 -22.44
CA ASP A 194 -5.62 8.61 -23.49
C ASP A 194 -5.93 7.15 -23.11
N CYS A 195 -5.58 6.72 -21.87
CA CYS A 195 -5.85 5.36 -21.47
C CYS A 195 -7.34 5.07 -21.25
N PRO A 196 -7.83 3.88 -21.64
CA PRO A 196 -9.22 3.48 -21.39
C PRO A 196 -9.55 3.55 -19.90
N ARG A 197 -10.69 4.13 -19.55
CA ARG A 197 -11.15 4.26 -18.17
C ARG A 197 -12.66 4.22 -18.05
N MET A 198 -13.15 3.80 -16.91
CA MET A 198 -14.56 3.93 -16.52
C MET A 198 -14.83 5.29 -15.89
N GLY A 199 -16.06 5.53 -15.42
CA GLY A 199 -16.40 6.73 -14.64
C GLY A 199 -15.65 6.74 -13.30
N LEU A 200 -14.92 7.82 -13.00
CA LEU A 200 -14.04 7.95 -11.84
C LEU A 200 -14.49 9.05 -10.87
N GLY A 201 -15.78 9.43 -10.90
CA GLY A 201 -16.32 10.53 -10.11
C GLY A 201 -16.03 10.41 -8.61
N VAL A 202 -16.14 9.22 -8.03
CA VAL A 202 -15.82 9.00 -6.60
C VAL A 202 -14.32 9.20 -6.32
N ALA A 203 -13.45 8.69 -7.18
CA ALA A 203 -12.01 8.87 -7.02
C ALA A 203 -11.58 10.34 -7.15
N GLU A 204 -12.22 11.07 -8.04
CA GLU A 204 -11.98 12.50 -8.24
C GLU A 204 -12.49 13.33 -7.06
N ASP A 205 -13.67 13.02 -6.52
CA ASP A 205 -14.20 13.65 -5.32
C ASP A 205 -13.29 13.39 -4.12
N MET A 206 -12.89 12.14 -3.86
CA MET A 206 -11.97 11.79 -2.79
C MET A 206 -10.63 12.51 -2.94
N TYR A 207 -10.07 12.60 -4.13
CA TYR A 207 -8.84 13.33 -4.40
C TYR A 207 -8.92 14.80 -3.98
N GLN A 208 -10.07 15.44 -4.12
CA GLN A 208 -10.28 16.83 -3.73
C GLN A 208 -10.39 17.03 -2.21
N ARG A 209 -10.70 15.97 -1.45
CA ARG A 209 -11.07 16.07 -0.05
C ARG A 209 -10.09 15.39 0.92
N ILE A 210 -9.22 14.51 0.43
CA ILE A 210 -8.27 13.77 1.26
C ILE A 210 -7.07 14.63 1.65
N ILE A 211 -6.74 14.62 2.95
CA ILE A 211 -5.50 15.15 3.50
C ILE A 211 -4.83 14.04 4.33
N ASN A 212 -3.65 13.62 3.90
CA ASN A 212 -2.80 12.73 4.69
C ASN A 212 -2.08 13.56 5.76
N ILE A 213 -2.15 13.11 7.00
CA ILE A 213 -1.51 13.73 8.16
C ILE A 213 -0.37 12.83 8.68
N PRO A 214 0.59 13.37 9.46
CA PRO A 214 1.74 12.61 9.95
C PRO A 214 1.37 11.30 10.63
N SER A 215 2.19 10.24 10.41
CA SER A 215 1.93 8.87 10.87
C SER A 215 3.13 8.27 11.60
#